data_2c4c82f68c7bb59fbe9ceaf0d1cdb8f5
#
_entry.id   2c4c82f68c7bb59fbe9ceaf0d1cdb8f5
#
_cell.length_a   1.000
_cell.length_b   1.000
_cell.length_c   1.000
_cell.angle_alpha   90.00
_cell.angle_beta   90.00
_cell.angle_gamma   90.00
#
_symmetry.space_group_name_H-M   'P 1'
#
loop_
_entity.id
_entity.type
_entity.pdbx_description
1 polymer ?
#
loop_
_entity_poly.entity_id
_entity_poly.type
_entity_poly.pdbx_seq_one_letter_code
_entity_poly.pdbx_strand_id
1 'polypeptide(L)' 'MIDARDGLATLISESGYYQKYIAHQVGLTEQQLTDILKKRRKLDANEMFAFCQVLGVTPNDLYRVKKKKDKAG' A
#
# COMPACT_ATOMS: atom_id res chain seq x y z
N MET A 1 3.37 12.51 11.13
CA MET A 1 3.57 12.36 9.70
C MET A 1 3.05 11.02 9.21
N ILE A 2 2.38 10.99 8.08
CA ILE A 2 1.83 9.76 7.57
C ILE A 2 2.88 9.01 6.77
N ASP A 3 3.02 7.73 7.07
CA ASP A 3 3.92 6.87 6.34
C ASP A 3 3.14 6.31 5.15
N ALA A 4 3.68 6.44 3.95
CA ALA A 4 3.00 5.95 2.76
C ALA A 4 2.68 4.45 2.84
N ARG A 5 3.49 3.70 3.59
CA ARG A 5 3.24 2.26 3.74
C ARG A 5 1.96 1.98 4.51
N ASP A 6 1.58 2.86 5.44
CA ASP A 6 0.31 2.73 6.14
C ASP A 6 -0.86 2.99 5.19
N GLY A 7 -0.75 4.01 4.35
CA GLY A 7 -1.77 4.29 3.35
C GLY A 7 -1.89 3.14 2.36
N LEU A 8 -0.75 2.59 1.96
CA LEU A 8 -0.73 1.47 1.04
C LEU A 8 -1.46 0.27 1.64
N ALA A 9 -1.19 -0.04 2.90
CA ALA A 9 -1.85 -1.17 3.56
C ALA A 9 -3.36 -0.98 3.60
N THR A 10 -3.81 0.25 3.88
CA THR A 10 -5.23 0.54 3.92
C THR A 10 -5.86 0.38 2.54
N LEU A 11 -5.21 0.91 1.51
CA LEU A 11 -5.76 0.84 0.15
C LEU A 11 -5.80 -0.59 -0.36
N ILE A 12 -4.80 -1.41 -0.05
CA ILE A 12 -4.82 -2.82 -0.42
C ILE A 12 -5.97 -3.52 0.28
N SER A 13 -6.14 -3.26 1.57
CA SER A 13 -7.22 -3.87 2.33
C SER A 13 -8.57 -3.50 1.74
N GLU A 14 -8.73 -2.26 1.32
CA GLU A 14 -10.01 -1.81 0.78
C GLU A 14 -10.25 -2.24 -0.66
N SER A 15 -9.20 -2.60 -1.38
CA SER A 15 -9.33 -2.93 -2.79
C SER A 15 -10.02 -4.26 -3.04
N GLY A 16 -9.94 -5.16 -2.09
CA GLY A 16 -10.46 -6.50 -2.28
C GLY A 16 -9.51 -7.44 -3.01
N TYR A 17 -8.34 -6.94 -3.44
CA TYR A 17 -7.37 -7.81 -4.09
C TYR A 17 -6.57 -8.55 -3.05
N TYR A 18 -6.10 -9.75 -3.40
CA TYR A 18 -5.21 -10.49 -2.53
C TYR A 18 -3.82 -9.89 -2.61
N GLN A 19 -3.09 -9.89 -1.52
CA GLN A 19 -1.72 -9.40 -1.51
C GLN A 19 -0.86 -10.11 -2.53
N LYS A 20 -1.06 -11.41 -2.69
CA LYS A 20 -0.27 -12.17 -3.65
C LYS A 20 -0.44 -11.64 -5.06
N TYR A 21 -1.67 -11.29 -5.43
CA TYR A 21 -1.94 -10.74 -6.74
C TYR A 21 -1.24 -9.41 -6.92
N ILE A 22 -1.35 -8.53 -5.93
CA ILE A 22 -0.76 -7.21 -6.03
C ILE A 22 0.77 -7.32 -6.08
N ALA A 23 1.36 -8.17 -5.27
CA ALA A 23 2.80 -8.38 -5.28
C ALA A 23 3.27 -8.81 -6.67
N HIS A 24 2.55 -9.76 -7.27
CA HIS A 24 2.90 -10.23 -8.58
C HIS A 24 2.81 -9.11 -9.62
N GLN A 25 1.78 -8.29 -9.55
CA GLN A 25 1.60 -7.21 -10.50
C GLN A 25 2.69 -6.14 -10.41
N VAL A 26 3.24 -5.91 -9.23
CA VAL A 26 4.30 -4.91 -9.08
C VAL A 26 5.71 -5.50 -9.15
N GLY A 27 5.81 -6.80 -9.40
CA GLY A 27 7.12 -7.43 -9.55
C GLY A 27 7.82 -7.78 -8.24
N LEU A 28 7.07 -7.97 -7.18
CA LEU A 28 7.63 -8.32 -5.87
C LEU A 28 7.15 -9.70 -5.46
N THR A 29 7.85 -10.30 -4.50
CA THR A 29 7.35 -11.52 -3.89
C THR A 29 6.33 -11.13 -2.84
N GLU A 30 5.51 -12.06 -2.44
CA GLU A 30 4.52 -11.81 -1.40
C GLU A 30 5.21 -11.45 -0.09
N GLN A 31 6.34 -12.07 0.21
CA GLN A 31 7.10 -11.77 1.41
C GLN A 31 7.63 -10.33 1.38
N GLN A 32 8.12 -9.88 0.21
CA GLN A 32 8.60 -8.51 0.09
C GLN A 32 7.47 -7.52 0.32
N LEU A 33 6.30 -7.79 -0.21
CA LEU A 33 5.15 -6.92 0.02
C LEU A 33 4.77 -6.92 1.50
N THR A 34 4.73 -8.09 2.13
CA THR A 34 4.42 -8.16 3.54
C THR A 34 5.41 -7.33 4.36
N ASP A 35 6.69 -7.38 4.00
CA ASP A 35 7.70 -6.62 4.72
C ASP A 35 7.50 -5.12 4.55
N ILE A 36 7.06 -4.67 3.39
CA ILE A 36 6.75 -3.27 3.19
C ILE A 36 5.58 -2.87 4.08
N LEU A 37 4.53 -3.67 4.09
CA LEU A 37 3.32 -3.33 4.86
C LEU A 37 3.56 -3.36 6.36
N LYS A 38 4.51 -4.18 6.80
CA LYS A 38 4.87 -4.22 8.21
C LYS A 38 6.02 -3.31 8.54
N LYS A 39 6.42 -2.48 7.57
CA LYS A 39 7.45 -1.46 7.74
C LYS A 39 8.84 -2.02 8.02
N ARG A 40 9.09 -3.26 7.58
CA ARG A 40 10.42 -3.84 7.68
C ARG A 40 11.25 -3.60 6.43
N ARG A 41 10.62 -3.07 5.37
CA ARG A 41 11.29 -2.81 4.12
C ARG A 41 10.82 -1.45 3.60
N LYS A 42 11.72 -0.69 3.02
CA LYS A 42 11.37 0.62 2.50
C LYS A 42 10.53 0.46 1.23
N LEU A 43 9.74 1.47 0.94
CA LEU A 43 8.96 1.54 -0.28
C LEU A 43 9.63 2.58 -1.17
N ASP A 44 10.28 2.14 -2.24
CA ASP A 44 10.95 3.11 -3.10
C ASP A 44 9.97 3.71 -4.11
N ALA A 45 10.42 4.75 -4.82
CA ALA A 45 9.54 5.50 -5.69
C ALA A 45 9.00 4.67 -6.84
N ASN A 46 9.81 3.81 -7.43
CA ASN A 46 9.35 2.98 -8.53
C ASN A 46 8.29 2.01 -8.07
N GLU A 47 8.49 1.43 -6.90
CA GLU A 47 7.50 0.52 -6.33
C GLU A 47 6.21 1.25 -6.00
N MET A 48 6.33 2.46 -5.46
CA MET A 48 5.17 3.27 -5.14
C MET A 48 4.33 3.53 -6.38
N PHE A 49 4.96 3.92 -7.48
CA PHE A 49 4.21 4.18 -8.70
C PHE A 49 3.57 2.91 -9.24
N ALA A 50 4.24 1.77 -9.12
CA ALA A 50 3.67 0.51 -9.59
C ALA A 50 2.44 0.14 -8.77
N PHE A 51 2.49 0.31 -7.45
CA PHE A 51 1.33 0.05 -6.61
C PHE A 51 0.18 0.98 -6.98
N CYS A 52 0.49 2.25 -7.24
CA CYS A 52 -0.55 3.21 -7.59
C CYS A 52 -1.23 2.82 -8.89
N GLN A 53 -0.48 2.32 -9.86
CA GLN A 53 -1.09 1.89 -11.11
C GLN A 53 -1.99 0.69 -10.92
N VAL A 54 -1.56 -0.27 -10.12
CA VAL A 54 -2.37 -1.47 -9.89
C VAL A 54 -3.64 -1.13 -9.14
N LEU A 55 -3.54 -0.23 -8.16
CA LEU A 55 -4.68 0.12 -7.32
C LEU A 55 -5.54 1.23 -7.90
N GLY A 56 -5.09 1.88 -8.97
CA GLY A 56 -5.86 2.96 -9.58
C GLY A 56 -5.89 4.23 -8.75
N VAL A 57 -4.83 4.51 -8.02
CA VAL A 57 -4.74 5.68 -7.16
C VAL A 57 -3.49 6.48 -7.48
N THR A 58 -3.36 7.65 -6.87
CA THR A 58 -2.17 8.49 -7.05
C THR A 58 -1.28 8.37 -5.82
N PRO A 59 0.01 8.74 -5.92
CA PRO A 59 0.87 8.73 -4.74
C PRO A 59 0.33 9.59 -3.60
N ASN A 60 -0.34 10.69 -3.90
CA ASN A 60 -0.92 11.51 -2.85
C ASN A 60 -1.94 10.74 -2.03
N ASP A 61 -2.64 9.81 -2.66
CA ASP A 61 -3.64 9.03 -1.94
C ASP A 61 -3.04 8.21 -0.83
N LEU A 62 -1.78 7.77 -1.00
CA LEU A 62 -1.11 6.99 0.03
C LEU A 62 -0.83 7.82 1.28
N TYR A 63 -0.66 9.12 1.10
CA TYR A 63 -0.37 10.00 2.23
C TYR A 63 -1.63 10.62 2.83
N ARG A 64 -2.74 10.52 2.13
CA ARG A 64 -3.99 11.10 2.63
C ARG A 64 -4.91 10.14 3.34
N VAL A 65 -4.63 8.85 3.24
CA VAL A 65 -5.50 7.87 3.86
C VAL A 65 -5.40 7.96 5.36
N LYS A 66 -6.53 8.09 6.04
CA LYS A 66 -6.54 8.16 7.47
C LYS A 66 -7.02 6.86 8.05
N LYS A 67 -6.62 6.55 9.26
CA LYS A 67 -7.05 5.35 9.87
C LYS A 67 -8.49 5.45 10.15
N LYS A 68 -9.18 4.37 9.84
CA LYS A 68 -10.55 4.40 9.96
C LYS A 68 -11.06 4.48 11.27
N LYS A 69 -10.45 3.96 12.16
CA LYS A 69 -10.93 3.89 13.45
C LYS A 69 -11.25 5.16 13.95
N ASP A 70 -10.80 6.07 13.36
CA ASP A 70 -11.10 7.20 13.88
C ASP A 70 -12.38 7.56 13.76
N LYS A 71 -12.96 7.30 13.52
CA LYS A 71 -14.12 7.77 13.54
C LYS A 71 -14.84 7.52 14.30
N ALA A 72 -14.76 7.44 14.57
CA ALA A 72 -15.43 7.18 15.27
C ALA A 72 -16.15 7.60 15.48
N GLY A 73 -16.14 7.75 15.43
CA GLY A 73 -16.95 8.22 15.75
C GLY A 73 -17.15 8.12 15.31
#